data_ff186f061aeada3380980497422a31d5
#
_entry.id   ff186f061aeada3380980497422a31d5
#
_cell.length_a   1.000
_cell.length_b   1.000
_cell.length_c   1.000
_cell.angle_alpha   90.00
_cell.angle_beta   90.00
_cell.angle_gamma   90.00
#
_symmetry.space_group_name_H-M   'P 1'
#
loop_
_entity.id
_entity.type
_entity.pdbx_description
1 polymer ?
#
loop_
_entity_poly.entity_id
_entity_poly.type
_entity_poly.pdbx_seq_one_letter_code
_entity_poly.pdbx_strand_id
1 'polypeptide(L)'
;MRSGLPEVRNIGPAWLTAGLDRVRRLDWPTHRAVHGETPLLSLGELIMLAEAGNLRGRGGAGFPFARKLMAVAESANQKRSEVVVVVNGTEGEPGSYKDKVLLTRAPHLMLDGAVLAATALRAREVVVGVTDPEAQVSVESAIAERGLTGLARVVRLPERFVTGEGGALVRGINGLKPIPPGRKVRASESGVAGLPTLLSNAETYSQLAMLASLGADGYRMAGTAEEPGTILLTVLGSAKSPAVVEAPAGIPLRVVLELCDADPGDGVVIGGYHGKFISGEAAMRAELSRAGLKPVGTQLGAGIILPLGPDTCPIGEAARVARYMAGESAGQCGPCVLGLPVLAEAMEALAEGRGGSVTLETVRRAAGAVKGRGACSHPDGLTRFVLSALDAFKEDVNEHVLHGTCGRKVLGRLPIPVEEPSQPTVGRLVVDWSRCDGHGLCAGILSGYVTLDIHGFPVIPNTPVPAHLEKDAEKAIAMCPALALRLERNDGH
;
A
#
# COMPACT_ATOMS: atom_id res chain seq x y z
N MET A 1 3.78 9.87 15.58
CA MET A 1 2.68 8.85 15.72
C MET A 1 3.09 7.85 16.78
N ARG A 2 2.15 7.29 17.57
CA ARG A 2 2.48 6.21 18.50
C ARG A 2 3.01 5.03 17.70
N SER A 3 4.18 4.51 18.06
CA SER A 3 4.80 3.33 17.46
C SER A 3 3.98 2.08 17.81
N GLY A 4 3.00 1.72 17.00
CA GLY A 4 2.19 0.52 17.19
C GLY A 4 1.02 0.46 16.22
N LEU A 5 0.56 -0.77 15.96
CA LEU A 5 -0.64 -0.99 15.15
C LEU A 5 -1.88 -0.39 15.83
N PRO A 6 -2.86 0.13 15.06
CA PRO A 6 -4.15 0.55 15.60
C PRO A 6 -4.87 -0.61 16.32
N GLU A 7 -5.79 -0.25 17.22
CA GLU A 7 -6.66 -1.22 17.84
C GLU A 7 -7.49 -1.98 16.80
N VAL A 8 -7.78 -3.25 17.07
CA VAL A 8 -8.65 -4.06 16.23
C VAL A 8 -10.04 -4.12 16.84
N ARG A 9 -11.05 -3.76 16.06
CA ARG A 9 -12.46 -3.76 16.44
C ARG A 9 -13.29 -4.49 15.41
N ASN A 10 -14.48 -4.90 15.77
CA ASN A 10 -15.42 -5.53 14.85
C ASN A 10 -16.85 -5.05 15.04
N ILE A 11 -17.61 -5.10 13.95
CA ILE A 11 -19.07 -4.91 13.91
C ILE A 11 -19.63 -6.18 13.26
N GLY A 12 -20.52 -6.87 13.96
CA GLY A 12 -21.01 -8.17 13.52
C GLY A 12 -20.00 -9.31 13.71
N PRO A 13 -19.94 -10.30 12.81
CA PRO A 13 -19.07 -11.45 12.99
C PRO A 13 -17.59 -11.06 12.85
N ALA A 14 -16.78 -11.49 13.82
CA ALA A 14 -15.33 -11.44 13.72
C ALA A 14 -14.85 -12.71 13.02
N TRP A 15 -14.55 -12.62 11.75
CA TRP A 15 -14.01 -13.73 10.95
C TRP A 15 -12.50 -13.62 10.79
N LEU A 16 -12.05 -12.50 10.23
CA LEU A 16 -10.62 -12.26 10.00
C LEU A 16 -9.89 -11.84 11.28
N THR A 17 -10.61 -11.25 12.21
CA THR A 17 -10.10 -10.74 13.48
C THR A 17 -10.42 -11.63 14.67
N ALA A 18 -11.01 -12.80 14.46
CA ALA A 18 -11.36 -13.74 15.52
C ALA A 18 -10.15 -14.09 16.39
N GLY A 19 -10.31 -14.00 17.72
CA GLY A 19 -9.27 -14.29 18.70
C GLY A 19 -8.24 -13.18 18.92
N LEU A 20 -8.24 -12.11 18.10
CA LEU A 20 -7.30 -10.99 18.26
C LEU A 20 -7.60 -10.06 19.45
N ASP A 21 -8.77 -10.22 20.05
CA ASP A 21 -9.17 -9.60 21.32
C ASP A 21 -8.48 -10.24 22.54
N ARG A 22 -8.01 -11.48 22.42
CA ARG A 22 -7.45 -12.29 23.51
C ARG A 22 -5.93 -12.40 23.45
N VAL A 23 -5.36 -12.40 22.25
CA VAL A 23 -3.91 -12.58 22.05
C VAL A 23 -3.37 -11.55 21.05
N ARG A 24 -2.09 -11.20 21.24
CA ARG A 24 -1.43 -10.25 20.35
C ARG A 24 -1.18 -10.84 18.95
N ARG A 25 -0.88 -12.14 18.86
CA ARG A 25 -0.67 -12.90 17.62
C ARG A 25 -1.25 -14.31 17.79
N LEU A 26 -1.95 -14.79 16.79
CA LEU A 26 -2.36 -16.18 16.70
C LEU A 26 -1.16 -17.03 16.24
N ASP A 27 -0.60 -17.84 17.12
CA ASP A 27 0.30 -18.92 16.75
C ASP A 27 -0.47 -20.09 16.13
N TRP A 28 0.23 -21.09 15.63
CA TRP A 28 -0.44 -22.19 14.92
C TRP A 28 -1.46 -22.96 15.78
N PRO A 29 -1.19 -23.37 17.04
CA PRO A 29 -2.18 -24.01 17.89
C PRO A 29 -3.42 -23.13 18.16
N THR A 30 -3.21 -21.85 18.48
CA THR A 30 -4.30 -20.92 18.77
C THR A 30 -5.13 -20.64 17.49
N HIS A 31 -4.47 -20.47 16.35
CA HIS A 31 -5.16 -20.33 15.07
C HIS A 31 -6.05 -21.53 14.77
N ARG A 32 -5.53 -22.75 14.95
CA ARG A 32 -6.31 -23.99 14.78
C ARG A 32 -7.51 -24.07 15.71
N ALA A 33 -7.37 -23.63 16.95
CA ALA A 33 -8.46 -23.59 17.91
C ALA A 33 -9.55 -22.57 17.53
N VAL A 34 -9.19 -21.47 16.89
CA VAL A 34 -10.12 -20.39 16.48
C VAL A 34 -10.78 -20.69 15.13
N HIS A 35 -9.99 -21.08 14.12
CA HIS A 35 -10.45 -21.17 12.72
C HIS A 35 -10.66 -22.62 12.24
N GLY A 36 -10.17 -23.61 12.97
CA GLY A 36 -10.24 -25.01 12.56
C GLY A 36 -9.27 -25.36 11.45
N GLU A 37 -9.62 -26.37 10.66
CA GLU A 37 -8.86 -26.82 9.49
C GLU A 37 -9.49 -26.31 8.20
N THR A 38 -8.65 -25.80 7.31
CA THR A 38 -9.08 -25.41 5.97
C THR A 38 -9.27 -26.67 5.11
N PRO A 39 -10.45 -26.85 4.46
CA PRO A 39 -10.69 -28.02 3.64
C PRO A 39 -9.79 -28.05 2.40
N LEU A 40 -9.43 -29.23 1.94
CA LEU A 40 -8.76 -29.42 0.67
C LEU A 40 -9.80 -29.40 -0.46
N LEU A 41 -9.58 -28.55 -1.46
CA LEU A 41 -10.47 -28.40 -2.60
C LEU A 41 -9.67 -28.58 -3.90
N SER A 42 -10.28 -29.25 -4.86
CA SER A 42 -9.78 -29.26 -6.24
C SER A 42 -9.92 -27.88 -6.86
N LEU A 43 -9.24 -27.63 -7.97
CA LEU A 43 -9.33 -26.34 -8.67
C LEU A 43 -10.78 -26.03 -9.11
N GLY A 44 -11.52 -27.03 -9.59
CA GLY A 44 -12.91 -26.86 -10.00
C GLY A 44 -13.82 -26.48 -8.83
N GLU A 45 -13.70 -27.17 -7.70
CA GLU A 45 -14.45 -26.86 -6.48
C GLU A 45 -14.10 -25.46 -5.96
N LEU A 46 -12.82 -25.08 -5.97
CA LEU A 46 -12.38 -23.75 -5.52
C LEU A 46 -12.92 -22.64 -6.41
N ILE A 47 -12.97 -22.83 -7.72
CA ILE A 47 -13.57 -21.88 -8.67
C ILE A 47 -15.07 -21.74 -8.39
N MET A 48 -15.80 -22.86 -8.30
CA MET A 48 -17.24 -22.85 -8.01
C MET A 48 -17.54 -22.17 -6.68
N LEU A 49 -16.75 -22.45 -5.64
CA LEU A 49 -16.91 -21.84 -4.33
C LEU A 49 -16.66 -20.32 -4.39
N ALA A 50 -15.58 -19.89 -5.06
CA ALA A 50 -15.27 -18.48 -5.23
C ALA A 50 -16.32 -17.70 -6.06
N GLU A 51 -16.97 -18.37 -7.01
CA GLU A 51 -18.12 -17.83 -7.76
C GLU A 51 -19.37 -17.73 -6.88
N ALA A 52 -19.73 -18.81 -6.19
CA ALA A 52 -20.89 -18.86 -5.30
C ALA A 52 -20.79 -17.84 -4.16
N GLY A 53 -19.59 -17.67 -3.56
CA GLY A 53 -19.31 -16.65 -2.56
C GLY A 53 -19.09 -15.24 -3.14
N ASN A 54 -19.13 -15.07 -4.47
CA ASN A 54 -18.80 -13.84 -5.18
C ASN A 54 -17.52 -13.15 -4.65
N LEU A 55 -16.49 -13.96 -4.36
CA LEU A 55 -15.25 -13.47 -3.79
C LEU A 55 -14.53 -12.51 -4.74
N ARG A 56 -14.23 -11.32 -4.26
CA ARG A 56 -13.54 -10.28 -5.00
C ARG A 56 -12.24 -9.87 -4.31
N GLY A 57 -11.29 -9.39 -5.13
CA GLY A 57 -10.02 -8.85 -4.63
C GLY A 57 -10.22 -7.67 -3.67
N ARG A 58 -9.49 -7.67 -2.55
CA ARG A 58 -9.53 -6.67 -1.48
C ARG A 58 -8.41 -5.60 -1.56
N GLY A 59 -7.60 -5.63 -2.63
CA GLY A 59 -6.54 -4.63 -2.86
C GLY A 59 -6.97 -3.42 -3.71
N GLY A 60 -8.26 -3.07 -3.72
CA GLY A 60 -8.82 -1.88 -4.35
C GLY A 60 -9.58 -2.12 -5.66
N ALA A 61 -9.06 -2.91 -6.60
CA ALA A 61 -9.69 -3.11 -7.92
C ALA A 61 -10.94 -4.00 -7.90
N GLY A 62 -11.14 -4.82 -6.85
CA GLY A 62 -12.28 -5.71 -6.67
C GLY A 62 -12.53 -6.69 -7.82
N PHE A 63 -11.49 -7.16 -8.47
CA PHE A 63 -11.58 -8.12 -9.56
C PHE A 63 -12.10 -9.48 -9.05
N PRO A 64 -13.03 -10.16 -9.76
CA PRO A 64 -13.54 -11.46 -9.33
C PRO A 64 -12.42 -12.50 -9.19
N PHE A 65 -12.30 -13.13 -8.01
CA PHE A 65 -11.20 -14.04 -7.71
C PHE A 65 -11.26 -15.32 -8.54
N ALA A 66 -12.46 -15.87 -8.78
CA ALA A 66 -12.65 -17.04 -9.64
C ALA A 66 -12.09 -16.81 -11.05
N ARG A 67 -12.36 -15.64 -11.65
CA ARG A 67 -11.80 -15.29 -12.97
C ARG A 67 -10.26 -15.22 -12.96
N LYS A 68 -9.67 -14.83 -11.84
CA LYS A 68 -8.21 -14.85 -11.68
C LYS A 68 -7.66 -16.27 -11.66
N LEU A 69 -8.31 -17.16 -10.90
CA LEU A 69 -7.95 -18.58 -10.85
C LEU A 69 -8.01 -19.22 -12.24
N MET A 70 -9.13 -19.01 -12.95
CA MET A 70 -9.31 -19.52 -14.32
C MET A 70 -8.23 -19.01 -15.27
N ALA A 71 -7.95 -17.70 -15.27
CA ALA A 71 -6.96 -17.11 -16.17
C ALA A 71 -5.52 -17.64 -15.92
N VAL A 72 -5.17 -17.88 -14.65
CA VAL A 72 -3.86 -18.45 -14.28
C VAL A 72 -3.78 -19.93 -14.71
N ALA A 73 -4.82 -20.72 -14.44
CA ALA A 73 -4.87 -22.13 -14.81
C ALA A 73 -4.82 -22.32 -16.34
N GLU A 74 -5.59 -21.51 -17.08
CA GLU A 74 -5.59 -21.50 -18.53
C GLU A 74 -4.21 -21.17 -19.12
N SER A 75 -3.58 -20.11 -18.60
CA SER A 75 -2.24 -19.71 -19.03
C SER A 75 -1.19 -20.78 -18.74
N ALA A 76 -1.26 -21.44 -17.57
CA ALA A 76 -0.38 -22.52 -17.20
C ALA A 76 -0.54 -23.75 -18.13
N ASN A 77 -1.80 -24.12 -18.44
CA ASN A 77 -2.09 -25.21 -19.36
C ASN A 77 -1.58 -24.92 -20.77
N GLN A 78 -1.82 -23.72 -21.30
CA GLN A 78 -1.35 -23.31 -22.64
C GLN A 78 0.17 -23.34 -22.74
N LYS A 79 0.87 -22.88 -21.69
CA LYS A 79 2.33 -22.83 -21.66
C LYS A 79 2.98 -24.13 -21.17
N ARG A 80 2.20 -25.09 -20.68
CA ARG A 80 2.70 -26.30 -20.01
C ARG A 80 3.74 -25.97 -18.92
N SER A 81 3.43 -24.94 -18.11
CA SER A 81 4.33 -24.40 -17.11
C SER A 81 3.76 -24.51 -15.69
N GLU A 82 4.64 -24.44 -14.72
CA GLU A 82 4.28 -24.30 -13.32
C GLU A 82 3.60 -22.95 -13.05
N VAL A 83 2.99 -22.83 -11.86
CA VAL A 83 2.31 -21.64 -11.37
C VAL A 83 3.00 -21.14 -10.12
N VAL A 84 2.99 -19.83 -9.90
CA VAL A 84 3.38 -19.21 -8.62
C VAL A 84 2.17 -18.52 -8.00
N VAL A 85 2.00 -18.68 -6.68
CA VAL A 85 1.03 -17.90 -5.91
C VAL A 85 1.75 -16.76 -5.21
N VAL A 86 1.26 -15.54 -5.36
CA VAL A 86 1.83 -14.35 -4.72
C VAL A 86 0.78 -13.67 -3.84
N VAL A 87 1.13 -13.51 -2.58
CA VAL A 87 0.39 -12.67 -1.65
C VAL A 87 0.98 -11.27 -1.67
N ASN A 88 0.16 -10.30 -2.04
CA ASN A 88 0.51 -8.88 -1.89
C ASN A 88 0.16 -8.43 -0.47
N GLY A 89 1.14 -8.41 0.39
CA GLY A 89 1.12 -7.86 1.74
C GLY A 89 1.89 -6.54 1.85
N THR A 90 2.21 -5.92 0.69
CA THR A 90 2.84 -4.59 0.67
C THR A 90 1.78 -3.53 0.90
N GLU A 91 1.89 -2.78 1.97
CA GLU A 91 0.94 -1.77 2.38
C GLU A 91 1.67 -0.41 2.51
N GLY A 92 2.05 0.15 1.35
CA GLY A 92 2.81 1.39 1.26
C GLY A 92 1.97 2.66 1.41
N GLU A 93 0.66 2.55 1.61
CA GLU A 93 -0.20 3.72 1.83
C GLU A 93 -0.22 4.10 3.32
N PRO A 94 0.12 5.37 3.68
CA PRO A 94 0.30 5.78 5.08
C PRO A 94 -0.92 5.61 5.98
N GLY A 95 -2.11 5.65 5.37
CA GLY A 95 -3.39 5.48 6.07
C GLY A 95 -3.88 4.04 6.13
N SER A 96 -3.09 3.04 5.73
CA SER A 96 -3.52 1.65 5.67
C SER A 96 -2.80 0.78 6.70
N TYR A 97 -3.57 -0.04 7.43
CA TYR A 97 -3.07 -0.96 8.45
C TYR A 97 -3.75 -2.32 8.42
N LYS A 98 -4.71 -2.56 7.52
CA LYS A 98 -5.48 -3.79 7.51
C LYS A 98 -4.64 -5.03 7.19
N ASP A 99 -3.78 -4.92 6.19
CA ASP A 99 -2.90 -6.03 5.79
C ASP A 99 -1.74 -6.18 6.78
N LYS A 100 -1.21 -5.08 7.35
CA LYS A 100 -0.22 -5.12 8.45
C LYS A 100 -0.80 -5.86 9.66
N VAL A 101 -2.05 -5.58 10.06
CA VAL A 101 -2.72 -6.30 11.16
C VAL A 101 -2.87 -7.78 10.84
N LEU A 102 -3.36 -8.15 9.66
CA LEU A 102 -3.49 -9.56 9.28
C LEU A 102 -2.16 -10.30 9.30
N LEU A 103 -1.13 -9.72 8.68
CA LEU A 103 0.18 -10.35 8.55
C LEU A 103 0.93 -10.43 9.88
N THR A 104 0.75 -9.44 10.77
CA THR A 104 1.42 -9.46 12.09
C THR A 104 0.65 -10.26 13.12
N ARG A 105 -0.69 -10.24 13.10
CA ARG A 105 -1.50 -10.80 14.19
C ARG A 105 -2.24 -12.10 13.82
N ALA A 106 -2.63 -12.30 12.55
CA ALA A 106 -3.33 -13.48 12.04
C ALA A 106 -2.67 -14.07 10.77
N PRO A 107 -1.32 -14.28 10.74
CA PRO A 107 -0.61 -14.69 9.52
C PRO A 107 -1.07 -16.03 8.96
N HIS A 108 -1.51 -16.94 9.82
CA HIS A 108 -1.95 -18.28 9.44
C HIS A 108 -3.22 -18.24 8.57
N LEU A 109 -4.14 -17.31 8.83
CA LEU A 109 -5.37 -17.21 8.04
C LEU A 109 -5.10 -16.84 6.58
N MET A 110 -4.16 -15.91 6.35
CA MET A 110 -3.68 -15.58 5.01
C MET A 110 -2.97 -16.78 4.37
N LEU A 111 -2.14 -17.51 5.12
CA LEU A 111 -1.46 -18.71 4.64
C LEU A 111 -2.44 -19.83 4.29
N ASP A 112 -3.53 -20.00 5.03
CA ASP A 112 -4.57 -20.98 4.71
C ASP A 112 -5.13 -20.76 3.31
N GLY A 113 -5.55 -19.55 2.99
CA GLY A 113 -6.08 -19.23 1.67
C GLY A 113 -5.01 -19.29 0.56
N ALA A 114 -3.77 -18.88 0.85
CA ALA A 114 -2.68 -18.94 -0.12
C ALA A 114 -2.26 -20.39 -0.42
N VAL A 115 -2.15 -21.24 0.61
CA VAL A 115 -1.82 -22.67 0.47
C VAL A 115 -2.97 -23.43 -0.21
N LEU A 116 -4.22 -23.13 0.15
CA LEU A 116 -5.39 -23.71 -0.54
C LEU A 116 -5.34 -23.43 -2.04
N ALA A 117 -5.13 -22.17 -2.43
CA ALA A 117 -5.01 -21.78 -3.83
C ALA A 117 -3.79 -22.44 -4.51
N ALA A 118 -2.65 -22.52 -3.81
CA ALA A 118 -1.43 -23.14 -4.31
C ALA A 118 -1.62 -24.64 -4.55
N THR A 119 -2.26 -25.34 -3.61
CA THR A 119 -2.58 -26.76 -3.74
C THR A 119 -3.52 -27.03 -4.91
N ALA A 120 -4.60 -26.25 -5.03
CA ALA A 120 -5.57 -26.38 -6.13
C ALA A 120 -4.93 -26.13 -7.51
N LEU A 121 -4.03 -25.17 -7.63
CA LEU A 121 -3.30 -24.84 -8.85
C LEU A 121 -2.03 -25.71 -9.09
N ARG A 122 -1.66 -26.58 -8.14
CA ARG A 122 -0.37 -27.28 -8.13
C ARG A 122 0.79 -26.32 -8.30
N ALA A 123 0.74 -25.22 -7.56
CA ALA A 123 1.76 -24.18 -7.65
C ALA A 123 3.12 -24.67 -7.15
N ARG A 124 4.19 -24.19 -7.77
CA ARG A 124 5.57 -24.43 -7.38
C ARG A 124 5.92 -23.85 -6.02
N GLU A 125 5.43 -22.62 -5.76
CA GLU A 125 5.72 -21.90 -4.53
C GLU A 125 4.64 -20.86 -4.21
N VAL A 126 4.61 -20.45 -2.94
CA VAL A 126 3.89 -19.29 -2.42
C VAL A 126 4.90 -18.22 -2.03
N VAL A 127 4.78 -17.01 -2.58
CA VAL A 127 5.64 -15.89 -2.23
C VAL A 127 4.81 -14.81 -1.53
N VAL A 128 5.18 -14.44 -0.31
CA VAL A 128 4.54 -13.34 0.41
C VAL A 128 5.41 -12.11 0.32
N GLY A 129 4.97 -11.11 -0.44
CA GLY A 129 5.65 -9.81 -0.53
C GLY A 129 5.19 -8.88 0.59
N VAL A 130 6.13 -8.32 1.35
CA VAL A 130 5.86 -7.41 2.47
C VAL A 130 6.79 -6.20 2.43
N THR A 131 6.39 -5.09 3.04
CA THR A 131 7.24 -3.91 3.26
C THR A 131 7.57 -3.73 4.75
N ASP A 132 6.67 -4.16 5.62
CA ASP A 132 6.78 -4.03 7.07
C ASP A 132 7.67 -5.12 7.68
N PRO A 133 8.67 -4.77 8.54
CA PRO A 133 9.57 -5.74 9.15
C PRO A 133 8.88 -6.65 10.18
N GLU A 134 7.88 -6.16 10.93
CA GLU A 134 7.15 -6.99 11.91
C GLU A 134 6.28 -8.01 11.18
N ALA A 135 5.65 -7.62 10.07
CA ALA A 135 4.91 -8.52 9.20
C ALA A 135 5.83 -9.61 8.60
N GLN A 136 7.05 -9.26 8.18
CA GLN A 136 8.03 -10.24 7.73
C GLN A 136 8.29 -11.30 8.79
N VAL A 137 8.70 -10.88 9.98
CA VAL A 137 9.04 -11.80 11.10
C VAL A 137 7.85 -12.68 11.46
N SER A 138 6.64 -12.10 11.53
CA SER A 138 5.43 -12.85 11.89
C SER A 138 5.06 -13.92 10.86
N VAL A 139 5.17 -13.60 9.56
CA VAL A 139 4.85 -14.54 8.47
C VAL A 139 5.92 -15.62 8.35
N GLU A 140 7.21 -15.28 8.48
CA GLU A 140 8.31 -16.27 8.51
C GLU A 140 8.14 -17.27 9.67
N SER A 141 7.79 -16.77 10.87
CA SER A 141 7.46 -17.62 12.01
C SER A 141 6.28 -18.54 11.71
N ALA A 142 5.21 -18.02 11.10
CA ALA A 142 4.03 -18.81 10.75
C ALA A 142 4.32 -19.90 9.69
N ILE A 143 5.18 -19.61 8.73
CA ILE A 143 5.67 -20.58 7.74
C ILE A 143 6.44 -21.71 8.45
N ALA A 144 7.33 -21.36 9.38
CA ALA A 144 8.11 -22.34 10.17
C ALA A 144 7.22 -23.17 11.09
N GLU A 145 6.29 -22.55 11.85
CA GLU A 145 5.32 -23.22 12.73
C GLU A 145 4.50 -24.30 12.02
N ARG A 146 4.26 -24.13 10.70
CA ARG A 146 3.48 -25.06 9.86
C ARG A 146 4.35 -26.03 9.04
N GLY A 147 5.67 -25.93 9.11
CA GLY A 147 6.57 -26.72 8.26
C GLY A 147 6.47 -26.42 6.76
N LEU A 148 6.06 -25.20 6.39
CA LEU A 148 5.84 -24.80 5.01
C LEU A 148 7.08 -24.21 4.31
N THR A 149 8.27 -24.32 4.91
CA THR A 149 9.52 -23.73 4.37
C THR A 149 9.91 -24.24 2.99
N GLY A 150 9.43 -25.44 2.60
CA GLY A 150 9.62 -25.98 1.25
C GLY A 150 8.61 -25.46 0.20
N LEU A 151 7.54 -24.78 0.63
CA LEU A 151 6.47 -24.29 -0.24
C LEU A 151 6.39 -22.76 -0.25
N ALA A 152 6.61 -22.11 0.90
CA ALA A 152 6.34 -20.70 1.10
C ALA A 152 7.60 -19.94 1.54
N ARG A 153 7.76 -18.72 1.02
CA ARG A 153 8.83 -17.79 1.45
C ARG A 153 8.33 -16.35 1.49
N VAL A 154 9.02 -15.52 2.26
CA VAL A 154 8.75 -14.08 2.35
C VAL A 154 9.80 -13.31 1.55
N VAL A 155 9.37 -12.24 0.89
CA VAL A 155 10.25 -11.27 0.23
C VAL A 155 9.94 -9.89 0.78
N ARG A 156 10.94 -9.29 1.42
CA ARG A 156 10.83 -7.90 1.88
C ARG A 156 11.19 -6.94 0.77
N LEU A 157 10.38 -5.90 0.60
CA LEU A 157 10.53 -4.86 -0.40
C LEU A 157 10.62 -3.48 0.27
N PRO A 158 11.19 -2.47 -0.40
CA PRO A 158 11.20 -1.11 0.11
C PRO A 158 9.79 -0.58 0.38
N GLU A 159 9.61 0.11 1.50
CA GLU A 159 8.35 0.75 1.84
C GLU A 159 8.19 2.03 1.01
N ARG A 160 7.39 1.93 -0.06
CA ARG A 160 7.01 3.04 -0.92
C ARG A 160 5.58 2.84 -1.40
N PHE A 161 4.89 3.94 -1.68
CA PHE A 161 3.51 3.90 -2.16
C PHE A 161 3.35 3.02 -3.41
N VAL A 162 4.25 3.18 -4.38
CA VAL A 162 4.19 2.44 -5.66
C VAL A 162 4.57 0.96 -5.54
N THR A 163 5.20 0.52 -4.45
CA THR A 163 5.58 -0.90 -4.24
C THR A 163 4.34 -1.80 -4.19
N GLY A 164 3.19 -1.27 -3.73
CA GLY A 164 1.91 -1.98 -3.68
C GLY A 164 1.27 -2.26 -5.04
N GLU A 165 1.74 -1.64 -6.13
CA GLU A 165 1.27 -1.95 -7.48
C GLU A 165 1.74 -3.34 -7.89
N GLY A 166 0.82 -4.14 -8.47
CA GLY A 166 1.08 -5.56 -8.73
C GLY A 166 2.29 -5.84 -9.61
N GLY A 167 2.54 -5.01 -10.62
CA GLY A 167 3.72 -5.14 -11.50
C GLY A 167 5.02 -4.75 -10.80
N ALA A 168 4.96 -3.74 -9.92
CA ALA A 168 6.09 -3.32 -9.09
C ALA A 168 6.48 -4.43 -8.10
N LEU A 169 5.48 -5.04 -7.45
CA LEU A 169 5.66 -6.17 -6.56
C LEU A 169 6.34 -7.35 -7.27
N VAL A 170 5.81 -7.77 -8.42
CA VAL A 170 6.39 -8.87 -9.22
C VAL A 170 7.84 -8.57 -9.62
N ARG A 171 8.13 -7.34 -10.04
CA ARG A 171 9.51 -6.94 -10.35
C ARG A 171 10.43 -7.04 -9.14
N GLY A 172 9.97 -6.57 -7.99
CA GLY A 172 10.73 -6.67 -6.74
C GLY A 172 11.00 -8.12 -6.32
N ILE A 173 10.02 -9.01 -6.42
CA ILE A 173 10.18 -10.44 -6.16
C ILE A 173 11.19 -11.08 -7.13
N ASN A 174 11.25 -10.61 -8.38
CA ASN A 174 12.22 -11.03 -9.39
C ASN A 174 13.62 -10.39 -9.21
N GLY A 175 13.87 -9.67 -8.10
CA GLY A 175 15.18 -9.03 -7.83
C GLY A 175 15.43 -7.74 -8.61
N LEU A 176 14.41 -7.19 -9.27
CA LEU A 176 14.49 -5.93 -10.00
C LEU A 176 13.99 -4.77 -9.14
N LYS A 177 14.27 -3.52 -9.56
CA LYS A 177 13.71 -2.34 -8.88
C LYS A 177 12.18 -2.44 -8.82
N PRO A 178 11.54 -2.35 -7.62
CA PRO A 178 10.10 -2.51 -7.43
C PRO A 178 9.32 -1.26 -7.86
N ILE A 179 9.25 -1.04 -9.15
CA ILE A 179 8.52 0.05 -9.79
C ILE A 179 7.59 -0.54 -10.88
N PRO A 180 6.46 0.09 -11.17
CA PRO A 180 5.53 -0.38 -12.19
C PRO A 180 6.22 -0.59 -13.53
N PRO A 181 6.00 -1.71 -14.23
CA PRO A 181 6.60 -1.93 -15.54
C PRO A 181 5.98 -0.98 -16.58
N GLY A 182 6.77 -0.47 -17.51
CA GLY A 182 6.28 0.37 -18.61
C GLY A 182 5.34 -0.39 -19.56
N ARG A 183 5.51 -1.70 -19.67
CA ARG A 183 4.65 -2.61 -20.45
C ARG A 183 3.69 -3.33 -19.53
N LYS A 184 2.40 -3.27 -19.82
CA LYS A 184 1.36 -3.99 -19.07
C LYS A 184 1.33 -5.46 -19.51
N VAL A 185 2.06 -6.31 -18.79
CA VAL A 185 1.93 -7.77 -18.87
C VAL A 185 1.13 -8.22 -17.65
N ARG A 186 0.12 -9.05 -17.87
CA ARG A 186 -0.68 -9.58 -16.76
C ARG A 186 0.12 -10.62 -15.99
N ALA A 187 0.12 -10.53 -14.66
CA ALA A 187 0.78 -11.54 -13.81
C ALA A 187 0.25 -12.96 -14.08
N SER A 188 -1.05 -13.10 -14.42
CA SER A 188 -1.66 -14.37 -14.81
C SER A 188 -1.02 -15.00 -16.08
N GLU A 189 -0.36 -14.20 -16.89
CA GLU A 189 0.34 -14.67 -18.08
C GLU A 189 1.85 -14.81 -17.84
N SER A 190 2.47 -13.81 -17.21
CA SER A 190 3.92 -13.80 -16.97
C SER A 190 4.23 -12.92 -15.75
N GLY A 191 4.45 -13.56 -14.61
CA GLY A 191 4.72 -12.92 -13.32
C GLY A 191 6.09 -13.28 -12.75
N VAL A 192 6.10 -13.94 -11.59
CA VAL A 192 7.33 -14.34 -10.91
C VAL A 192 8.06 -15.39 -11.73
N ALA A 193 9.36 -15.20 -11.94
CA ALA A 193 10.21 -16.02 -12.79
C ALA A 193 9.64 -16.23 -14.22
N GLY A 194 8.80 -15.31 -14.72
CA GLY A 194 8.13 -15.43 -16.02
C GLY A 194 6.96 -16.42 -16.05
N LEU A 195 6.61 -17.03 -14.93
CA LEU A 195 5.54 -18.03 -14.81
C LEU A 195 4.16 -17.36 -14.63
N PRO A 196 3.07 -18.04 -15.05
CA PRO A 196 1.72 -17.66 -14.66
C PRO A 196 1.61 -17.50 -13.15
N THR A 197 1.15 -16.35 -12.70
CA THR A 197 1.17 -16.00 -11.28
C THR A 197 -0.20 -15.57 -10.78
N LEU A 198 -0.70 -16.27 -9.75
CA LEU A 198 -1.90 -15.87 -9.03
C LEU A 198 -1.53 -14.82 -7.99
N LEU A 199 -1.61 -13.55 -8.38
CA LEU A 199 -1.33 -12.43 -7.51
C LEU A 199 -2.62 -11.90 -6.89
N SER A 200 -2.70 -11.86 -5.54
CA SER A 200 -3.82 -11.22 -4.83
C SER A 200 -3.36 -10.60 -3.51
N ASN A 201 -4.20 -9.74 -2.95
CA ASN A 201 -3.96 -9.06 -1.68
C ASN A 201 -4.10 -10.03 -0.49
N ALA A 202 -3.41 -9.75 0.64
CA ALA A 202 -3.41 -10.59 1.84
C ALA A 202 -4.83 -10.82 2.39
N GLU A 203 -5.68 -9.78 2.49
CA GLU A 203 -7.07 -9.92 2.91
C GLU A 203 -7.86 -10.84 1.97
N THR A 204 -7.60 -10.82 0.65
CA THR A 204 -8.29 -11.69 -0.29
C THR A 204 -8.04 -13.16 -0.01
N TYR A 205 -6.81 -13.54 0.33
CA TYR A 205 -6.49 -14.92 0.72
C TYR A 205 -7.11 -15.29 2.07
N SER A 206 -7.10 -14.37 3.03
CA SER A 206 -7.79 -14.58 4.31
C SER A 206 -9.30 -14.79 4.12
N GLN A 207 -9.93 -14.01 3.26
CA GLN A 207 -11.34 -14.20 2.89
C GLN A 207 -11.58 -15.52 2.15
N LEU A 208 -10.63 -15.97 1.31
CA LEU A 208 -10.71 -17.28 0.66
C LEU A 208 -10.72 -18.43 1.66
N ALA A 209 -9.86 -18.34 2.69
CA ALA A 209 -9.83 -19.31 3.79
C ALA A 209 -11.16 -19.36 4.53
N MET A 210 -11.71 -18.19 4.88
CA MET A 210 -13.02 -18.10 5.55
C MET A 210 -14.16 -18.64 4.67
N LEU A 211 -14.15 -18.31 3.38
CA LEU A 211 -15.13 -18.84 2.44
C LEU A 211 -15.04 -20.37 2.32
N ALA A 212 -13.83 -20.92 2.32
CA ALA A 212 -13.63 -22.38 2.29
C ALA A 212 -14.11 -23.07 3.58
N SER A 213 -13.89 -22.46 4.73
CA SER A 213 -14.30 -23.01 6.03
C SER A 213 -15.81 -22.90 6.27
N LEU A 214 -16.43 -21.78 5.87
CA LEU A 214 -17.86 -21.51 6.10
C LEU A 214 -18.77 -22.09 4.99
N GLY A 215 -18.20 -22.40 3.83
CA GLY A 215 -18.97 -22.66 2.62
C GLY A 215 -19.63 -21.38 2.08
N ALA A 216 -20.20 -21.45 0.88
CA ALA A 216 -20.83 -20.29 0.24
C ALA A 216 -22.02 -19.74 1.05
N ASP A 217 -22.86 -20.62 1.58
CA ASP A 217 -24.06 -20.21 2.33
C ASP A 217 -23.68 -19.52 3.65
N GLY A 218 -22.76 -20.10 4.43
CA GLY A 218 -22.26 -19.50 5.65
C GLY A 218 -21.56 -18.16 5.41
N TYR A 219 -20.77 -18.06 4.35
CA TYR A 219 -20.08 -16.81 3.98
C TYR A 219 -21.08 -15.71 3.55
N ARG A 220 -22.19 -16.06 2.94
CA ARG A 220 -23.25 -15.12 2.54
C ARG A 220 -24.15 -14.66 3.69
N MET A 221 -24.00 -15.20 4.90
CA MET A 221 -24.72 -14.72 6.08
C MET A 221 -24.26 -13.32 6.55
N ALA A 222 -23.12 -12.85 6.08
CA ALA A 222 -22.65 -11.48 6.29
C ALA A 222 -22.50 -10.74 4.95
N GLY A 223 -22.54 -9.42 5.00
CA GLY A 223 -22.44 -8.59 3.81
C GLY A 223 -23.77 -8.38 3.09
N THR A 224 -23.69 -7.96 1.83
CA THR A 224 -24.85 -7.80 0.94
C THR A 224 -25.00 -9.00 0.00
N ALA A 225 -26.13 -9.09 -0.71
CA ALA A 225 -26.35 -10.14 -1.71
C ALA A 225 -25.29 -10.08 -2.82
N GLU A 226 -24.89 -8.88 -3.23
CA GLU A 226 -23.88 -8.62 -4.27
C GLU A 226 -22.45 -8.67 -3.76
N GLU A 227 -22.22 -8.36 -2.48
CA GLU A 227 -20.90 -8.37 -1.83
C GLU A 227 -20.97 -9.11 -0.50
N PRO A 228 -21.02 -10.46 -0.53
CA PRO A 228 -21.00 -11.26 0.67
C PRO A 228 -19.68 -11.15 1.45
N GLY A 229 -19.77 -11.49 2.73
CA GLY A 229 -18.63 -11.52 3.63
C GLY A 229 -18.37 -10.21 4.35
N THR A 230 -17.26 -10.19 5.07
CA THR A 230 -16.76 -9.01 5.79
C THR A 230 -15.74 -8.24 4.97
N ILE A 231 -15.44 -7.03 5.42
CA ILE A 231 -14.38 -6.15 4.90
C ILE A 231 -13.52 -5.66 6.07
N LEU A 232 -12.24 -5.46 5.82
CA LEU A 232 -11.36 -4.76 6.76
C LEU A 232 -11.22 -3.29 6.35
N LEU A 233 -11.39 -2.43 7.35
CA LEU A 233 -11.34 -0.99 7.21
C LEU A 233 -10.24 -0.43 8.13
N THR A 234 -9.45 0.50 7.64
CA THR A 234 -8.58 1.31 8.50
C THR A 234 -9.21 2.68 8.67
N VAL A 235 -9.52 3.06 9.91
CA VAL A 235 -10.10 4.36 10.26
C VAL A 235 -9.08 5.17 11.05
N LEU A 236 -8.63 6.30 10.48
CA LEU A 236 -7.66 7.21 11.09
C LEU A 236 -8.19 8.66 11.00
N GLY A 237 -7.38 9.59 10.55
CA GLY A 237 -7.77 10.99 10.36
C GLY A 237 -8.09 11.68 11.68
N SER A 238 -9.29 12.23 11.81
CA SER A 238 -9.79 12.90 13.03
C SER A 238 -10.36 11.93 14.07
N ALA A 239 -10.35 10.61 13.82
CA ALA A 239 -10.85 9.62 14.77
C ALA A 239 -10.09 9.71 16.10
N LYS A 240 -10.83 9.84 17.22
CA LYS A 240 -10.22 9.84 18.56
C LYS A 240 -9.80 8.44 18.99
N SER A 241 -10.45 7.42 18.44
CA SER A 241 -10.17 5.99 18.65
C SER A 241 -9.82 5.30 17.32
N PRO A 242 -8.63 5.57 16.73
CA PRO A 242 -8.22 4.96 15.46
C PRO A 242 -8.20 3.44 15.56
N ALA A 243 -8.74 2.76 14.55
CA ALA A 243 -8.85 1.30 14.56
C ALA A 243 -8.75 0.67 13.17
N VAL A 244 -8.39 -0.62 13.15
CA VAL A 244 -8.71 -1.52 12.06
C VAL A 244 -10.03 -2.21 12.43
N VAL A 245 -11.06 -2.00 11.61
CA VAL A 245 -12.42 -2.47 11.87
C VAL A 245 -12.79 -3.57 10.89
N GLU A 246 -13.17 -4.75 11.39
CA GLU A 246 -13.87 -5.75 10.58
C GLU A 246 -15.38 -5.50 10.65
N ALA A 247 -16.03 -5.42 9.49
CA ALA A 247 -17.47 -5.20 9.40
C ALA A 247 -18.07 -5.93 8.20
N PRO A 248 -19.39 -6.26 8.20
CA PRO A 248 -20.07 -6.75 7.02
C PRO A 248 -19.98 -5.74 5.87
N ALA A 249 -19.77 -6.20 4.65
CA ALA A 249 -19.88 -5.33 3.48
C ALA A 249 -21.30 -4.72 3.42
N GLY A 250 -21.40 -3.42 3.06
CA GLY A 250 -22.67 -2.70 3.07
C GLY A 250 -23.01 -2.02 4.40
N ILE A 251 -22.17 -2.14 5.42
CA ILE A 251 -22.34 -1.40 6.69
C ILE A 251 -22.46 0.10 6.40
N PRO A 252 -23.40 0.84 7.04
CA PRO A 252 -23.42 2.30 6.93
C PRO A 252 -22.14 2.92 7.50
N LEU A 253 -21.52 3.83 6.73
CA LEU A 253 -20.28 4.50 7.14
C LEU A 253 -20.40 5.19 8.50
N ARG A 254 -21.56 5.80 8.82
CA ARG A 254 -21.81 6.45 10.11
C ARG A 254 -21.57 5.51 11.29
N VAL A 255 -21.93 4.21 11.18
CA VAL A 255 -21.75 3.23 12.28
C VAL A 255 -20.26 2.96 12.52
N VAL A 256 -19.46 2.92 11.45
CA VAL A 256 -18.01 2.77 11.55
C VAL A 256 -17.36 4.02 12.15
N LEU A 257 -17.81 5.21 11.76
CA LEU A 257 -17.33 6.46 12.33
C LEU A 257 -17.69 6.58 13.83
N GLU A 258 -18.92 6.25 14.23
CA GLU A 258 -19.36 6.20 15.61
C GLU A 258 -18.50 5.27 16.47
N LEU A 259 -18.21 4.04 15.97
CA LEU A 259 -17.34 3.09 16.65
C LEU A 259 -15.93 3.65 16.93
N CYS A 260 -15.43 4.49 16.04
CA CYS A 260 -14.08 5.08 16.12
C CYS A 260 -14.07 6.48 16.78
N ASP A 261 -15.21 6.95 17.33
CA ASP A 261 -15.38 8.32 17.86
C ASP A 261 -14.84 9.37 16.87
N ALA A 262 -15.29 9.26 15.63
CA ALA A 262 -14.84 10.05 14.51
C ALA A 262 -15.96 10.97 14.00
N ASP A 263 -15.68 12.27 14.02
CA ASP A 263 -16.54 13.27 13.37
C ASP A 263 -16.11 13.39 11.90
N PRO A 264 -17.00 13.18 10.92
CA PRO A 264 -16.68 13.40 9.50
C PRO A 264 -16.32 14.87 9.23
N GLY A 265 -16.84 15.81 10.02
CA GLY A 265 -16.72 17.24 9.77
C GLY A 265 -17.21 17.59 8.36
N ASP A 266 -16.43 18.35 7.62
CA ASP A 266 -16.77 18.74 6.26
C ASP A 266 -16.61 17.62 5.23
N GLY A 267 -15.85 16.57 5.55
CA GLY A 267 -15.67 15.44 4.63
C GLY A 267 -14.79 14.31 5.10
N VAL A 268 -14.85 13.25 4.31
CA VAL A 268 -14.13 12.00 4.56
C VAL A 268 -13.42 11.56 3.28
N VAL A 269 -12.17 11.14 3.39
CA VAL A 269 -11.49 10.39 2.31
C VAL A 269 -11.89 8.93 2.38
N ILE A 270 -12.36 8.37 1.28
CA ILE A 270 -12.65 6.95 1.14
C ILE A 270 -11.76 6.34 0.06
N GLY A 271 -11.11 5.23 0.40
CA GLY A 271 -10.25 4.46 -0.51
C GLY A 271 -8.82 4.98 -0.59
N GLY A 272 -8.40 5.80 0.38
CA GLY A 272 -7.05 6.34 0.51
C GLY A 272 -6.71 7.44 -0.49
N TYR A 273 -5.41 7.65 -0.72
CA TYR A 273 -4.92 8.76 -1.56
C TYR A 273 -5.07 8.54 -3.08
N HIS A 274 -5.46 7.34 -3.48
CA HIS A 274 -6.01 7.07 -4.80
C HIS A 274 -7.54 7.05 -4.83
N GLY A 275 -8.20 7.29 -3.69
CA GLY A 275 -9.64 7.38 -3.53
C GLY A 275 -10.19 8.78 -3.81
N LYS A 276 -11.21 9.16 -3.04
CA LYS A 276 -11.88 10.46 -3.17
C LYS A 276 -12.31 11.03 -1.83
N PHE A 277 -12.40 12.34 -1.75
CA PHE A 277 -13.21 13.03 -0.75
C PHE A 277 -14.69 12.91 -1.09
N ILE A 278 -15.50 12.73 -0.06
CA ILE A 278 -16.95 12.97 -0.07
C ILE A 278 -17.27 13.96 1.04
N SER A 279 -18.33 14.75 0.87
CA SER A 279 -18.77 15.70 1.91
C SER A 279 -19.25 14.96 3.17
N GLY A 280 -19.23 15.62 4.33
CA GLY A 280 -19.72 15.06 5.57
C GLY A 280 -21.17 14.58 5.48
N GLU A 281 -22.04 15.34 4.79
CA GLU A 281 -23.42 14.95 4.52
C GLU A 281 -23.51 13.66 3.69
N ALA A 282 -22.70 13.53 2.64
CA ALA A 282 -22.64 12.30 1.83
C ALA A 282 -22.10 11.12 2.64
N ALA A 283 -21.15 11.35 3.54
CA ALA A 283 -20.59 10.32 4.42
C ALA A 283 -21.65 9.71 5.34
N MET A 284 -22.57 10.52 5.87
CA MET A 284 -23.64 10.05 6.75
C MET A 284 -24.67 9.16 6.04
N ARG A 285 -24.76 9.22 4.71
CA ARG A 285 -25.67 8.40 3.89
C ARG A 285 -24.98 7.23 3.19
N ALA A 286 -23.65 7.21 3.20
CA ALA A 286 -22.88 6.20 2.46
C ALA A 286 -22.96 4.83 3.13
N GLU A 287 -23.04 3.78 2.31
CA GLU A 287 -22.90 2.39 2.70
C GLU A 287 -21.61 1.82 2.10
N LEU A 288 -20.84 1.08 2.89
CA LEU A 288 -19.52 0.58 2.52
C LEU A 288 -19.59 -0.68 1.67
N SER A 289 -20.21 -0.54 0.49
CA SER A 289 -20.23 -1.53 -0.59
C SER A 289 -20.02 -0.82 -1.94
N ARG A 290 -19.78 -1.57 -3.00
CA ARG A 290 -19.65 -0.99 -4.35
C ARG A 290 -20.94 -0.30 -4.80
N ALA A 291 -22.07 -0.96 -4.52
CA ALA A 291 -23.39 -0.42 -4.83
C ALA A 291 -23.67 0.83 -3.99
N GLY A 292 -23.41 0.78 -2.68
CA GLY A 292 -23.68 1.87 -1.74
C GLY A 292 -22.76 3.09 -1.91
N LEU A 293 -21.52 2.90 -2.38
CA LEU A 293 -20.57 4.01 -2.63
C LEU A 293 -20.72 4.62 -4.04
N LYS A 294 -21.36 3.93 -4.98
CA LYS A 294 -21.58 4.44 -6.34
C LYS A 294 -22.37 5.76 -6.38
N PRO A 295 -23.46 5.95 -5.62
CA PRO A 295 -24.22 7.20 -5.60
C PRO A 295 -23.40 8.41 -5.14
N VAL A 296 -22.45 8.20 -4.21
CA VAL A 296 -21.55 9.25 -3.72
C VAL A 296 -20.27 9.36 -4.58
N GLY A 297 -20.20 8.64 -5.70
CA GLY A 297 -19.15 8.76 -6.72
C GLY A 297 -17.78 8.25 -6.31
N THR A 298 -17.68 7.39 -5.28
CA THR A 298 -16.42 6.82 -4.80
C THR A 298 -16.42 5.29 -4.79
N GLN A 299 -15.32 4.71 -4.35
CA GLN A 299 -15.12 3.26 -4.18
C GLN A 299 -14.39 3.01 -2.88
N LEU A 300 -14.59 1.84 -2.27
CA LEU A 300 -13.95 1.45 -1.02
C LEU A 300 -12.40 1.42 -1.13
N GLY A 301 -11.88 1.14 -2.33
CA GLY A 301 -10.45 1.05 -2.54
C GLY A 301 -9.81 -0.06 -1.67
N ALA A 302 -8.76 0.31 -0.93
CA ALA A 302 -8.09 -0.57 0.02
C ALA A 302 -8.72 -0.54 1.43
N GLY A 303 -9.95 -0.03 1.59
CA GLY A 303 -10.64 0.00 2.89
C GLY A 303 -10.17 1.12 3.83
N ILE A 304 -9.63 2.21 3.30
CA ILE A 304 -9.14 3.34 4.08
C ILE A 304 -10.23 4.40 4.23
N ILE A 305 -10.47 4.84 5.45
CA ILE A 305 -11.44 5.87 5.82
C ILE A 305 -10.74 6.92 6.67
N LEU A 306 -10.66 8.16 6.16
CA LEU A 306 -9.97 9.26 6.83
C LEU A 306 -10.94 10.46 6.97
N PRO A 307 -11.71 10.54 8.06
CA PRO A 307 -12.49 11.72 8.38
C PRO A 307 -11.56 12.90 8.68
N LEU A 308 -11.93 14.11 8.23
CA LEU A 308 -11.15 15.33 8.48
C LEU A 308 -11.48 15.96 9.82
N GLY A 309 -12.72 15.85 10.27
CA GLY A 309 -13.24 16.65 11.37
C GLY A 309 -13.49 18.12 10.94
N PRO A 310 -14.09 18.93 11.84
CA PRO A 310 -14.49 20.31 11.51
C PRO A 310 -13.36 21.34 11.59
N ASP A 311 -12.22 21.02 12.23
CA ASP A 311 -11.25 22.02 12.70
C ASP A 311 -10.09 22.26 11.73
N THR A 312 -9.90 21.42 10.72
CA THR A 312 -8.76 21.53 9.80
C THR A 312 -9.15 22.17 8.48
N CYS A 313 -8.19 22.85 7.82
CA CYS A 313 -8.36 23.33 6.45
C CYS A 313 -8.31 22.15 5.47
N PRO A 314 -9.40 21.79 4.76
CA PRO A 314 -9.43 20.64 3.88
C PRO A 314 -8.55 20.82 2.63
N ILE A 315 -8.42 22.07 2.15
CA ILE A 315 -7.60 22.38 0.99
C ILE A 315 -6.11 22.24 1.34
N GLY A 316 -5.71 22.69 2.54
CA GLY A 316 -4.36 22.52 3.05
C GLY A 316 -4.00 21.06 3.31
N GLU A 317 -4.94 20.26 3.86
CA GLU A 317 -4.73 18.80 4.01
C GLU A 317 -4.55 18.13 2.65
N ALA A 318 -5.38 18.49 1.66
CA ALA A 318 -5.27 17.94 0.31
C ALA A 318 -3.94 18.36 -0.39
N ALA A 319 -3.46 19.58 -0.17
CA ALA A 319 -2.18 20.06 -0.69
C ALA A 319 -0.99 19.27 -0.12
N ARG A 320 -0.98 19.01 1.20
CA ARG A 320 0.05 18.16 1.85
C ARG A 320 0.12 16.77 1.25
N VAL A 321 -1.04 16.13 1.05
CA VAL A 321 -1.12 14.81 0.42
C VAL A 321 -0.67 14.89 -1.04
N ALA A 322 -1.05 15.93 -1.79
CA ALA A 322 -0.62 16.10 -3.17
C ALA A 322 0.91 16.21 -3.29
N ARG A 323 1.56 16.93 -2.39
CA ARG A 323 3.02 17.02 -2.31
C ARG A 323 3.66 15.67 -2.00
N TYR A 324 3.18 14.97 -0.99
CA TYR A 324 3.64 13.63 -0.63
C TYR A 324 3.53 12.66 -1.83
N MET A 325 2.36 12.58 -2.44
CA MET A 325 2.10 11.68 -3.57
C MET A 325 2.94 12.02 -4.82
N ALA A 326 3.25 13.29 -5.06
CA ALA A 326 4.16 13.68 -6.13
C ALA A 326 5.58 13.12 -5.90
N GLY A 327 6.05 13.11 -4.63
CA GLY A 327 7.32 12.51 -4.22
C GLY A 327 7.34 10.98 -4.30
N GLU A 328 6.21 10.33 -4.04
CA GLU A 328 6.06 8.87 -4.07
C GLU A 328 5.95 8.26 -5.48
N SER A 329 6.18 9.06 -6.51
CA SER A 329 6.16 8.57 -7.90
C SER A 329 7.31 7.60 -8.20
N ALA A 330 7.10 6.71 -9.17
CA ALA A 330 8.16 5.82 -9.68
C ALA A 330 9.24 6.54 -10.50
N GLY A 331 9.02 7.82 -10.85
CA GLY A 331 9.96 8.64 -11.61
C GLY A 331 10.18 8.19 -13.08
N GLN A 332 9.24 7.45 -13.68
CA GLN A 332 9.44 6.80 -14.98
C GLN A 332 8.75 7.49 -16.16
N CYS A 333 7.71 8.27 -15.93
CA CYS A 333 6.90 8.84 -17.01
C CYS A 333 6.62 10.32 -16.80
N GLY A 334 6.42 11.07 -17.91
CA GLY A 334 6.20 12.50 -17.91
C GLY A 334 5.11 13.00 -16.95
N PRO A 335 3.93 12.36 -16.89
CA PRO A 335 2.90 12.74 -15.92
C PRO A 335 3.40 12.77 -14.47
N CYS A 336 4.20 11.80 -14.05
CA CYS A 336 4.77 11.78 -12.69
C CYS A 336 5.93 12.77 -12.51
N VAL A 337 6.89 12.79 -13.45
CA VAL A 337 8.13 13.58 -13.30
C VAL A 337 7.87 15.08 -13.45
N LEU A 338 7.03 15.45 -14.41
CA LEU A 338 6.77 16.84 -14.77
C LEU A 338 5.40 17.34 -14.28
N GLY A 339 4.38 16.47 -14.32
CA GLY A 339 3.01 16.87 -14.09
C GLY A 339 2.60 16.90 -12.62
N LEU A 340 2.94 15.85 -11.83
CA LEU A 340 2.55 15.82 -10.42
C LEU A 340 3.19 16.90 -9.57
N PRO A 341 4.48 17.28 -9.74
CA PRO A 341 5.06 18.43 -9.04
C PRO A 341 4.29 19.73 -9.30
N VAL A 342 3.95 20.03 -10.57
CA VAL A 342 3.16 21.22 -10.93
C VAL A 342 1.77 21.20 -10.30
N LEU A 343 1.12 20.02 -10.27
CA LEU A 343 -0.19 19.86 -9.61
C LEU A 343 -0.08 20.11 -8.09
N ALA A 344 0.95 19.57 -7.46
CA ALA A 344 1.19 19.76 -6.03
C ALA A 344 1.49 21.23 -5.69
N GLU A 345 2.36 21.89 -6.45
CA GLU A 345 2.66 23.32 -6.29
C GLU A 345 1.44 24.21 -6.46
N ALA A 346 0.59 23.90 -7.44
CA ALA A 346 -0.65 24.64 -7.65
C ALA A 346 -1.64 24.44 -6.48
N MET A 347 -1.70 23.23 -5.90
CA MET A 347 -2.52 22.96 -4.72
C MET A 347 -2.01 23.68 -3.48
N GLU A 348 -0.69 23.74 -3.28
CA GLU A 348 -0.08 24.50 -2.19
C GLU A 348 -0.35 26.00 -2.36
N ALA A 349 -0.18 26.53 -3.56
CA ALA A 349 -0.49 27.94 -3.86
C ALA A 349 -1.96 28.27 -3.59
N LEU A 350 -2.90 27.37 -3.92
CA LEU A 350 -4.33 27.54 -3.62
C LEU A 350 -4.57 27.52 -2.10
N ALA A 351 -3.96 26.58 -1.38
CA ALA A 351 -4.08 26.46 0.08
C ALA A 351 -3.50 27.69 0.81
N GLU A 352 -2.48 28.33 0.26
CA GLU A 352 -1.86 29.55 0.77
C GLU A 352 -2.57 30.82 0.27
N GLY A 353 -3.63 30.72 -0.50
CA GLY A 353 -4.39 31.86 -1.04
C GLY A 353 -3.65 32.66 -2.10
N ARG A 354 -2.61 32.10 -2.72
CA ARG A 354 -1.81 32.78 -3.74
C ARG A 354 -2.45 32.66 -5.12
N GLY A 355 -2.60 33.78 -5.82
CA GLY A 355 -3.04 33.84 -7.23
C GLY A 355 -4.53 33.64 -7.50
N GLY A 356 -5.37 33.45 -6.49
CA GLY A 356 -6.84 33.43 -6.59
C GLY A 356 -7.38 32.46 -7.65
N SER A 357 -8.28 32.93 -8.51
CA SER A 357 -8.93 32.12 -9.56
C SER A 357 -7.96 31.56 -10.61
N VAL A 358 -6.85 32.25 -10.88
CA VAL A 358 -5.80 31.76 -11.80
C VAL A 358 -5.13 30.49 -11.27
N THR A 359 -4.90 30.43 -9.96
CA THR A 359 -4.32 29.24 -9.31
C THR A 359 -5.31 28.08 -9.36
N LEU A 360 -6.59 28.29 -9.07
CA LEU A 360 -7.63 27.27 -9.19
C LEU A 360 -7.70 26.69 -10.61
N GLU A 361 -7.63 27.54 -11.64
CA GLU A 361 -7.60 27.09 -13.02
C GLU A 361 -6.31 26.32 -13.35
N THR A 362 -5.18 26.72 -12.75
CA THR A 362 -3.91 26.00 -12.90
C THR A 362 -3.98 24.60 -12.30
N VAL A 363 -4.62 24.42 -11.12
CA VAL A 363 -4.88 23.09 -10.54
C VAL A 363 -5.68 22.21 -11.52
N ARG A 364 -6.79 22.72 -12.05
CA ARG A 364 -7.63 21.98 -12.99
C ARG A 364 -6.90 21.60 -14.28
N ARG A 365 -6.12 22.53 -14.84
CA ARG A 365 -5.32 22.30 -16.05
C ARG A 365 -4.21 21.29 -15.82
N ALA A 366 -3.46 21.40 -14.71
CA ALA A 366 -2.41 20.45 -14.34
C ALA A 366 -2.99 19.04 -14.14
N ALA A 367 -4.12 18.93 -13.43
CA ALA A 367 -4.84 17.66 -13.26
C ALA A 367 -5.25 17.05 -14.61
N GLY A 368 -5.79 17.86 -15.52
CA GLY A 368 -6.15 17.42 -16.87
C GLY A 368 -4.96 16.97 -17.72
N ALA A 369 -3.81 17.62 -17.55
CA ALA A 369 -2.60 17.31 -18.32
C ALA A 369 -1.97 15.97 -17.98
N VAL A 370 -2.15 15.46 -16.75
CA VAL A 370 -1.56 14.17 -16.31
C VAL A 370 -2.51 12.98 -16.44
N LYS A 371 -3.82 13.23 -16.44
CA LYS A 371 -4.86 12.20 -16.45
C LYS A 371 -4.78 11.28 -17.66
N GLY A 372 -4.83 9.96 -17.45
CA GLY A 372 -4.84 8.91 -18.49
C GLY A 372 -3.51 8.72 -19.22
N ARG A 373 -2.42 9.36 -18.79
CA ARG A 373 -1.13 9.36 -19.49
C ARG A 373 -0.02 8.63 -18.74
N GLY A 374 -0.31 8.11 -17.55
CA GLY A 374 0.65 7.37 -16.72
C GLY A 374 0.89 5.94 -17.21
N ALA A 375 2.09 5.41 -16.95
CA ALA A 375 2.39 3.99 -17.11
C ALA A 375 1.65 3.11 -16.08
N CYS A 376 1.25 3.68 -14.95
CA CYS A 376 0.40 3.07 -13.92
C CYS A 376 -0.70 4.03 -13.49
N SER A 377 -1.52 3.62 -12.48
CA SER A 377 -2.66 4.41 -12.01
C SER A 377 -2.29 5.56 -11.05
N HIS A 378 -1.00 5.73 -10.72
CA HIS A 378 -0.57 6.70 -9.71
C HIS A 378 -0.95 8.16 -10.06
N PRO A 379 -0.67 8.68 -11.29
CA PRO A 379 -1.09 10.04 -11.66
C PRO A 379 -2.61 10.22 -11.66
N ASP A 380 -3.35 9.20 -12.14
CA ASP A 380 -4.81 9.24 -12.17
C ASP A 380 -5.41 9.20 -10.76
N GLY A 381 -4.78 8.48 -9.84
CA GLY A 381 -5.15 8.41 -8.44
C GLY A 381 -5.05 9.79 -7.79
N LEU A 382 -3.88 10.43 -7.86
CA LEU A 382 -3.67 11.77 -7.30
C LEU A 382 -4.59 12.82 -7.97
N THR A 383 -4.74 12.78 -9.28
CA THR A 383 -5.66 13.67 -9.99
C THR A 383 -7.10 13.54 -9.47
N ARG A 384 -7.57 12.30 -9.27
CA ARG A 384 -8.90 12.02 -8.72
C ARG A 384 -9.05 12.55 -7.31
N PHE A 385 -8.06 12.33 -6.45
CA PHE A 385 -8.02 12.83 -5.09
C PHE A 385 -8.12 14.36 -5.05
N VAL A 386 -7.26 15.07 -5.78
CA VAL A 386 -7.24 16.53 -5.84
C VAL A 386 -8.55 17.10 -6.37
N LEU A 387 -9.05 16.62 -7.51
CA LEU A 387 -10.30 17.12 -8.08
C LEU A 387 -11.50 16.86 -7.16
N SER A 388 -11.51 15.71 -6.44
CA SER A 388 -12.57 15.43 -5.48
C SER A 388 -12.53 16.36 -4.25
N ALA A 389 -11.35 16.84 -3.85
CA ALA A 389 -11.24 17.86 -2.80
C ALA A 389 -11.88 19.20 -3.24
N LEU A 390 -11.59 19.62 -4.49
CA LEU A 390 -12.19 20.84 -5.03
C LEU A 390 -13.73 20.73 -5.16
N ASP A 391 -14.24 19.54 -5.43
CA ASP A 391 -15.68 19.29 -5.55
C ASP A 391 -16.39 19.16 -4.20
N ALA A 392 -15.74 18.51 -3.21
CA ALA A 392 -16.31 18.30 -1.89
C ALA A 392 -16.31 19.58 -1.03
N PHE A 393 -15.31 20.45 -1.21
CA PHE A 393 -15.07 21.63 -0.36
C PHE A 393 -15.17 22.94 -1.15
N LYS A 394 -16.23 23.10 -1.92
CA LYS A 394 -16.41 24.27 -2.80
C LYS A 394 -16.40 25.60 -2.06
N GLU A 395 -16.97 25.63 -0.85
CA GLU A 395 -17.01 26.82 -0.02
C GLU A 395 -15.60 27.21 0.43
N ASP A 396 -14.82 26.24 0.93
CA ASP A 396 -13.42 26.49 1.30
C ASP A 396 -12.56 26.92 0.12
N VAL A 397 -12.76 26.31 -1.05
CA VAL A 397 -12.07 26.72 -2.28
C VAL A 397 -12.39 28.17 -2.60
N ASN A 398 -13.66 28.58 -2.51
CA ASN A 398 -14.05 29.97 -2.74
C ASN A 398 -13.43 30.93 -1.71
N GLU A 399 -13.41 30.57 -0.42
CA GLU A 399 -12.76 31.38 0.59
C GLU A 399 -11.26 31.56 0.31
N HIS A 400 -10.55 30.50 -0.05
CA HIS A 400 -9.14 30.60 -0.44
C HIS A 400 -8.93 31.45 -1.71
N VAL A 401 -9.82 31.35 -2.69
CA VAL A 401 -9.74 32.14 -3.93
C VAL A 401 -10.02 33.61 -3.70
N LEU A 402 -11.04 33.95 -2.88
CA LEU A 402 -11.52 35.32 -2.69
C LEU A 402 -10.80 36.04 -1.53
N HIS A 403 -10.53 35.32 -0.45
CA HIS A 403 -10.03 35.91 0.79
C HIS A 403 -8.64 35.41 1.19
N GLY A 404 -8.08 34.48 0.42
CA GLY A 404 -6.74 33.93 0.67
C GLY A 404 -6.70 32.83 1.75
N THR A 405 -7.79 32.56 2.48
CA THR A 405 -7.86 31.59 3.55
C THR A 405 -9.30 31.23 3.91
N CYS A 406 -9.54 29.99 4.30
CA CYS A 406 -10.80 29.57 4.93
C CYS A 406 -10.83 29.82 6.46
N GLY A 407 -9.82 30.50 7.03
CA GLY A 407 -9.72 30.78 8.46
C GLY A 407 -9.28 29.61 9.33
N ARG A 408 -9.17 28.39 8.80
CA ARG A 408 -8.76 27.18 9.54
C ARG A 408 -7.29 26.85 9.29
N LYS A 409 -6.63 26.29 10.32
CA LYS A 409 -5.25 25.80 10.21
C LYS A 409 -5.23 24.38 9.65
N VAL A 410 -4.11 24.00 9.06
CA VAL A 410 -3.82 22.61 8.65
C VAL A 410 -3.33 21.84 9.89
N LEU A 411 -4.04 20.82 10.30
CA LEU A 411 -3.76 20.06 11.53
C LEU A 411 -3.03 18.73 11.29
N GLY A 412 -2.81 18.35 10.03
CA GLY A 412 -2.17 17.07 9.71
C GLY A 412 -3.08 15.86 9.94
N ARG A 413 -4.38 16.02 9.70
CA ARG A 413 -5.37 14.94 9.87
C ARG A 413 -5.16 13.79 8.91
N LEU A 414 -4.73 14.08 7.69
CA LEU A 414 -4.39 13.06 6.73
C LEU A 414 -2.97 12.56 6.99
N PRO A 415 -2.78 11.26 7.34
CA PRO A 415 -1.47 10.74 7.71
C PRO A 415 -0.53 10.71 6.49
N ILE A 416 0.61 11.33 6.62
CA ILE A 416 1.76 11.15 5.74
C ILE A 416 2.95 10.75 6.61
N PRO A 417 3.88 9.94 6.10
CA PRO A 417 5.11 9.67 6.83
C PRO A 417 5.77 10.99 7.23
N VAL A 418 6.07 11.14 8.51
CA VAL A 418 6.97 12.20 8.94
C VAL A 418 8.33 11.73 8.44
N GLU A 419 8.95 12.46 7.52
CA GLU A 419 10.37 12.27 7.31
C GLU A 419 11.02 12.46 8.68
N GLU A 420 11.57 11.36 9.24
CA GLU A 420 12.50 11.53 10.34
C GLU A 420 13.53 12.55 9.84
N PRO A 421 13.85 13.61 10.60
CA PRO A 421 14.80 14.59 10.15
C PRO A 421 16.01 13.81 9.65
N SER A 422 16.25 13.87 8.34
CA SER A 422 17.33 13.14 7.68
C SER A 422 18.55 13.38 8.54
N GLN A 423 19.15 12.29 9.06
CA GLN A 423 20.37 12.45 9.87
C GLN A 423 21.25 13.42 9.09
N PRO A 424 21.79 14.46 9.72
CA PRO A 424 22.55 15.45 9.01
C PRO A 424 23.55 14.72 8.12
N THR A 425 23.58 15.10 6.86
CA THR A 425 24.42 14.45 5.84
C THR A 425 25.50 15.42 5.43
N VAL A 426 26.69 14.90 5.13
CA VAL A 426 27.84 15.74 4.83
C VAL A 426 28.18 15.87 3.35
N GLY A 427 27.52 15.11 2.51
CA GLY A 427 27.76 15.10 1.07
C GLY A 427 27.66 13.71 0.47
N ARG A 428 28.03 13.53 -0.79
CA ARG A 428 28.01 12.24 -1.49
C ARG A 428 29.42 11.70 -1.66
N LEU A 429 29.61 10.43 -1.32
CA LEU A 429 30.86 9.74 -1.62
C LEU A 429 30.82 9.30 -3.09
N VAL A 430 31.83 9.71 -3.86
CA VAL A 430 31.92 9.46 -5.29
C VAL A 430 33.22 8.73 -5.61
N VAL A 431 33.14 7.76 -6.55
CA VAL A 431 34.29 7.01 -7.06
C VAL A 431 34.69 7.53 -8.43
N ASP A 432 35.96 7.83 -8.58
CA ASP A 432 36.56 7.97 -9.90
C ASP A 432 36.90 6.59 -10.44
N TRP A 433 36.04 6.09 -11.29
CA TRP A 433 36.16 4.75 -11.87
C TRP A 433 37.38 4.58 -12.81
N SER A 434 37.97 5.67 -13.27
CA SER A 434 39.18 5.62 -14.08
C SER A 434 40.43 5.34 -13.23
N ARG A 435 40.32 5.50 -11.90
CA ARG A 435 41.41 5.32 -10.94
C ARG A 435 41.23 4.16 -9.99
N CYS A 436 39.99 3.67 -9.82
CA CYS A 436 39.69 2.63 -8.85
C CYS A 436 40.20 1.27 -9.28
N ASP A 437 41.15 0.72 -8.55
CA ASP A 437 41.75 -0.61 -8.79
C ASP A 437 41.15 -1.71 -7.88
N GLY A 438 40.02 -1.45 -7.19
CA GLY A 438 39.33 -2.45 -6.37
C GLY A 438 40.06 -2.87 -5.08
N HIS A 439 40.86 -1.99 -4.46
CA HIS A 439 41.61 -2.32 -3.23
C HIS A 439 40.72 -2.66 -2.01
N GLY A 440 39.43 -2.32 -2.02
CA GLY A 440 38.43 -2.73 -1.02
C GLY A 440 38.51 -2.06 0.36
N LEU A 441 39.53 -1.24 0.66
CA LEU A 441 39.70 -0.60 1.97
C LEU A 441 38.50 0.27 2.39
N CYS A 442 37.84 0.91 1.44
CA CYS A 442 36.67 1.77 1.68
C CYS A 442 35.50 0.98 2.28
N ALA A 443 35.27 -0.26 1.89
CA ALA A 443 34.22 -1.11 2.43
C ALA A 443 34.53 -1.56 3.88
N GLY A 444 35.79 -1.76 4.20
CA GLY A 444 36.23 -2.07 5.58
C GLY A 444 36.09 -0.87 6.54
N ILE A 445 36.35 0.34 6.04
CA ILE A 445 36.28 1.59 6.85
C ILE A 445 34.83 2.05 6.99
N LEU A 446 34.06 2.04 5.90
CA LEU A 446 32.65 2.43 5.83
C LEU A 446 31.72 1.21 5.84
N SER A 447 31.96 0.26 6.76
CA SER A 447 31.18 -0.97 6.84
C SER A 447 29.69 -0.65 7.04
N GLY A 448 28.83 -1.32 6.26
CA GLY A 448 27.39 -1.07 6.27
C GLY A 448 26.93 0.09 5.35
N TYR A 449 27.83 0.96 4.88
CA TYR A 449 27.54 2.00 3.88
C TYR A 449 28.15 1.68 2.52
N VAL A 450 29.39 1.20 2.47
CA VAL A 450 30.03 0.70 1.24
C VAL A 450 30.12 -0.81 1.29
N THR A 451 29.73 -1.50 0.22
CA THR A 451 29.91 -2.94 0.02
C THR A 451 30.83 -3.18 -1.17
N LEU A 452 31.30 -4.42 -1.37
CA LEU A 452 32.04 -4.80 -2.55
C LEU A 452 31.19 -5.68 -3.46
N ASP A 453 31.34 -5.51 -4.76
CA ASP A 453 30.75 -6.42 -5.75
C ASP A 453 31.56 -7.73 -5.85
N ILE A 454 31.14 -8.63 -6.74
CA ILE A 454 31.81 -9.92 -6.96
C ILE A 454 33.23 -9.82 -7.52
N HIS A 455 33.62 -8.65 -8.01
CA HIS A 455 34.93 -8.36 -8.56
C HIS A 455 35.82 -7.55 -7.60
N GLY A 456 35.31 -7.24 -6.38
CA GLY A 456 36.03 -6.48 -5.36
C GLY A 456 35.95 -4.97 -5.50
N PHE A 457 35.12 -4.45 -6.41
CA PHE A 457 34.91 -3.00 -6.57
C PHE A 457 33.84 -2.46 -5.61
N PRO A 458 33.96 -1.20 -5.14
CA PRO A 458 33.02 -0.63 -4.20
C PRO A 458 31.64 -0.37 -4.82
N VAL A 459 30.61 -0.82 -4.12
CA VAL A 459 29.21 -0.47 -4.39
C VAL A 459 28.82 0.59 -3.35
N ILE A 460 28.66 1.84 -3.80
CA ILE A 460 28.31 3.00 -2.95
C ILE A 460 26.84 3.33 -3.17
N PRO A 461 26.03 3.49 -2.09
CA PRO A 461 24.65 3.92 -2.20
C PRO A 461 24.55 5.30 -2.86
N ASN A 462 23.48 5.51 -3.62
CA ASN A 462 23.20 6.83 -4.22
C ASN A 462 22.60 7.85 -3.21
N THR A 463 22.79 7.60 -1.91
CA THR A 463 22.34 8.44 -0.79
C THR A 463 23.52 9.23 -0.24
N PRO A 464 23.29 10.44 0.31
CA PRO A 464 24.36 11.19 0.98
C PRO A 464 24.93 10.44 2.19
N VAL A 465 26.19 10.67 2.51
CA VAL A 465 26.88 10.11 3.69
C VAL A 465 26.25 10.69 4.95
N PRO A 466 25.76 9.87 5.90
CA PRO A 466 25.29 10.34 7.19
C PRO A 466 26.39 11.04 7.98
N ALA A 467 26.08 12.10 8.71
CA ALA A 467 27.07 12.90 9.45
C ALA A 467 27.88 12.06 10.48
N HIS A 468 27.29 11.02 11.06
CA HIS A 468 28.01 10.14 11.98
C HIS A 468 29.10 9.30 11.29
N LEU A 469 29.06 9.16 9.97
CA LEU A 469 30.09 8.48 9.15
C LEU A 469 31.07 9.45 8.49
N GLU A 470 30.98 10.76 8.73
CA GLU A 470 31.85 11.77 8.11
C GLU A 470 33.34 11.46 8.30
N LYS A 471 33.73 11.19 9.55
CA LYS A 471 35.15 10.88 9.87
C LYS A 471 35.64 9.60 9.18
N ASP A 472 34.76 8.60 9.06
CA ASP A 472 35.09 7.36 8.38
C ASP A 472 35.13 7.56 6.87
N ALA A 473 34.29 8.42 6.29
CA ALA A 473 34.36 8.80 4.89
C ALA A 473 35.65 9.56 4.56
N GLU A 474 36.02 10.54 5.38
CA GLU A 474 37.31 11.26 5.23
C GLU A 474 38.50 10.32 5.37
N LYS A 475 38.46 9.37 6.32
CA LYS A 475 39.50 8.36 6.50
C LYS A 475 39.56 7.41 5.29
N ALA A 476 38.43 6.96 4.74
CA ALA A 476 38.39 6.12 3.54
C ALA A 476 38.99 6.85 2.32
N ILE A 477 38.71 8.13 2.17
CA ILE A 477 39.30 8.99 1.11
C ILE A 477 40.80 9.09 1.29
N ALA A 478 41.28 9.42 2.49
CA ALA A 478 42.70 9.60 2.80
C ALA A 478 43.50 8.30 2.65
N MET A 479 42.89 7.16 2.95
CA MET A 479 43.54 5.83 2.88
C MET A 479 43.39 5.15 1.52
N CYS A 480 42.67 5.73 0.55
CA CYS A 480 42.52 5.14 -0.78
C CYS A 480 43.86 5.21 -1.57
N PRO A 481 44.56 4.07 -1.83
CA PRO A 481 45.83 4.08 -2.50
C PRO A 481 45.78 4.66 -3.92
N ALA A 482 44.64 4.44 -4.59
CA ALA A 482 44.38 4.91 -5.96
C ALA A 482 43.89 6.37 -6.00
N LEU A 483 43.65 7.02 -4.86
CA LEU A 483 43.02 8.35 -4.76
C LEU A 483 41.74 8.48 -5.57
N ALA A 484 40.97 7.39 -5.60
CA ALA A 484 39.78 7.28 -6.42
C ALA A 484 38.49 7.75 -5.70
N LEU A 485 38.54 8.06 -4.40
CA LEU A 485 37.40 8.50 -3.62
C LEU A 485 37.43 10.00 -3.36
N ARG A 486 36.25 10.62 -3.42
CA ARG A 486 36.05 12.01 -3.00
C ARG A 486 34.68 12.21 -2.36
N LEU A 487 34.55 13.17 -1.47
CA LEU A 487 33.30 13.63 -0.89
C LEU A 487 32.85 14.90 -1.61
N GLU A 488 31.78 14.82 -2.37
CA GLU A 488 31.10 15.97 -2.97
C GLU A 488 30.16 16.56 -1.92
N ARG A 489 30.55 17.65 -1.30
CA ARG A 489 29.73 18.38 -0.31
C ARG A 489 28.63 19.11 -1.06
N ASN A 490 27.38 19.09 -0.53
CA ASN A 490 26.33 19.94 -1.03
C ASN A 490 26.64 21.38 -0.62
N ASP A 491 27.27 22.16 -1.52
CA ASP A 491 27.33 23.61 -1.38
C ASP A 491 25.89 24.11 -1.50
N GLY A 492 25.32 24.52 -0.38
CA GLY A 492 23.96 25.07 -0.33
C GLY A 492 23.88 26.32 -1.22
N HIS A 493 23.02 26.26 -2.22
CA HIS A 493 22.44 27.42 -2.88
C HIS A 493 20.93 27.46 -2.57
#